data_f748d218d80c3286b3c02ce2d186fa93
#
_entry.id   f748d218d80c3286b3c02ce2d186fa93
#
_cell.length_a   1.000
_cell.length_b   1.000
_cell.length_c   1.000
_cell.angle_alpha   90.00
_cell.angle_beta   90.00
_cell.angle_gamma   90.00
#
_symmetry.space_group_name_H-M   'P 1'
#
loop_
_entity.id
_entity.type
_entity.pdbx_description
1 polymer ?
#
loop_
_entity_poly.entity_id
_entity_poly.type
_entity_poly.pdbx_seq_one_letter_code
_entity_poly.pdbx_strand_id
1 'polypeptide(L)'
;MFDTRELGRRPGALKRLSRSVEAPGDLGVEVIGVPTGARLDVELRMESVMEGVLVTGTVRAPLAGECVRCLEPLAREVEADFQEMYSYPDLEGHGRSAEPADEERDEETLYLQGDLFDLEPVLRDAVVLALPLQPVCREDCPGLCPDCGAPLAEDPDHQHDEAVDIRWAALREFAGTTRPDESDGKQEKAPRASGDDSQEK
;
A
#
# COMPACT_ATOMS: atom_id res chain seq x y z
N MET A 1 19.31 11.90 9.53
CA MET A 1 19.31 12.61 10.84
C MET A 1 18.77 14.02 10.67
N PHE A 2 17.83 14.44 11.53
CA PHE A 2 17.20 15.77 11.57
C PHE A 2 17.40 16.42 12.93
N ASP A 3 17.45 17.78 12.95
CA ASP A 3 17.83 18.57 14.12
C ASP A 3 16.61 19.31 14.70
N THR A 4 16.38 19.14 16.00
CA THR A 4 15.27 19.75 16.75
C THR A 4 15.68 20.95 17.60
N ARG A 5 16.96 21.38 17.60
CA ARG A 5 17.46 22.46 18.45
C ARG A 5 16.69 23.78 18.31
N GLU A 6 16.31 24.13 17.07
CA GLU A 6 15.52 25.33 16.80
C GLU A 6 14.05 25.21 17.22
N LEU A 7 13.53 23.98 17.36
CA LEU A 7 12.18 23.75 17.86
C LEU A 7 12.09 24.04 19.36
N GLY A 8 13.16 23.67 20.10
CA GLY A 8 13.18 23.74 21.56
C GLY A 8 12.23 22.72 22.20
N ARG A 9 12.27 22.66 23.55
CA ARG A 9 11.48 21.73 24.38
C ARG A 9 10.21 22.36 24.98
N ARG A 10 9.77 23.51 24.46
CA ARG A 10 8.54 24.14 24.96
C ARG A 10 7.33 23.48 24.32
N PRO A 11 6.43 22.86 25.10
CA PRO A 11 5.23 22.25 24.55
C PRO A 11 4.41 23.23 23.70
N GLY A 12 3.98 22.75 22.52
CA GLY A 12 3.26 23.55 21.52
C GLY A 12 4.17 24.35 20.57
N ALA A 13 5.50 24.31 20.74
CA ALA A 13 6.41 24.83 19.73
C ALA A 13 6.30 23.97 18.44
N LEU A 14 6.27 24.65 17.29
CA LEU A 14 6.05 24.00 15.99
C LEU A 14 7.09 24.51 14.97
N LYS A 15 7.66 23.58 14.22
CA LYS A 15 8.56 23.89 13.10
C LYS A 15 8.19 23.06 11.88
N ARG A 16 8.21 23.68 10.71
CA ARG A 16 8.07 23.01 9.41
C ARG A 16 9.39 23.04 8.67
N LEU A 17 9.69 21.95 7.99
CA LEU A 17 10.90 21.77 7.21
C LEU A 17 10.56 21.04 5.93
N SER A 18 11.07 21.50 4.79
CA SER A 18 11.07 20.78 3.53
C SER A 18 12.51 20.50 3.13
N ARG A 19 12.82 19.26 2.80
CA ARG A 19 14.17 18.85 2.44
C ARG A 19 14.14 17.74 1.40
N SER A 20 15.06 17.80 0.47
CA SER A 20 15.34 16.74 -0.47
C SER A 20 16.54 15.93 0.02
N VAL A 21 16.38 14.62 0.10
CA VAL A 21 17.42 13.67 0.56
C VAL A 21 17.60 12.56 -0.49
N GLU A 22 18.73 11.87 -0.43
CA GLU A 22 18.97 10.70 -1.27
C GLU A 22 18.32 9.46 -0.66
N ALA A 23 17.73 8.62 -1.51
CA ALA A 23 17.14 7.37 -1.09
C ALA A 23 18.22 6.42 -0.56
N PRO A 24 18.00 5.78 0.61
CA PRO A 24 18.85 4.70 1.07
C PRO A 24 18.75 3.50 0.12
N GLY A 25 19.67 2.56 0.24
CA GLY A 25 19.55 1.27 -0.43
C GLY A 25 18.33 0.49 0.07
N ASP A 26 17.83 -0.40 -0.76
CA ASP A 26 16.78 -1.37 -0.43
C ASP A 26 15.46 -0.74 0.08
N LEU A 27 15.07 0.41 -0.50
CA LEU A 27 13.81 1.07 -0.20
C LEU A 27 12.71 0.56 -1.14
N GLY A 28 12.16 -0.60 -0.83
CA GLY A 28 11.13 -1.23 -1.65
C GLY A 28 10.97 -2.73 -1.41
N VAL A 29 10.32 -3.38 -2.36
CA VAL A 29 10.14 -4.83 -2.44
C VAL A 29 10.76 -5.35 -3.74
N GLU A 30 10.85 -6.67 -3.92
CA GLU A 30 11.52 -7.32 -5.05
C GLU A 30 11.05 -6.82 -6.43
N VAL A 31 9.74 -6.53 -6.58
CA VAL A 31 9.14 -6.16 -7.87
C VAL A 31 9.02 -4.67 -8.11
N ILE A 32 9.07 -3.83 -7.08
CA ILE A 32 8.98 -2.38 -7.19
C ILE A 32 9.60 -1.69 -5.97
N GLY A 33 10.30 -0.61 -6.19
CA GLY A 33 10.91 0.19 -5.12
C GLY A 33 11.45 1.52 -5.61
N VAL A 34 12.01 2.26 -4.68
CA VAL A 34 12.70 3.51 -4.97
C VAL A 34 14.13 3.20 -5.40
N PRO A 35 14.60 3.68 -6.56
CA PRO A 35 15.97 3.45 -6.97
C PRO A 35 16.97 4.03 -5.96
N THR A 36 18.02 3.28 -5.64
CA THR A 36 19.09 3.72 -4.73
C THR A 36 19.67 5.06 -5.20
N GLY A 37 19.80 6.02 -4.27
CA GLY A 37 20.30 7.37 -4.56
C GLY A 37 19.30 8.26 -5.29
N ALA A 38 18.09 7.79 -5.56
CA ALA A 38 17.04 8.65 -6.09
C ALA A 38 16.66 9.74 -5.09
N ARG A 39 16.09 10.82 -5.61
CA ARG A 39 15.70 11.96 -4.78
C ARG A 39 14.38 11.71 -4.09
N LEU A 40 14.37 11.85 -2.77
CA LEU A 40 13.18 11.86 -1.93
C LEU A 40 12.88 13.31 -1.53
N ASP A 41 11.69 13.78 -1.79
CA ASP A 41 11.21 15.07 -1.29
C ASP A 41 10.40 14.86 -0.04
N VAL A 42 10.90 15.36 1.09
CA VAL A 42 10.35 15.15 2.43
C VAL A 42 9.86 16.48 2.99
N GLU A 43 8.59 16.52 3.37
CA GLU A 43 7.97 17.63 4.08
C GLU A 43 7.68 17.21 5.51
N LEU A 44 8.20 17.94 6.50
CA LEU A 44 8.08 17.62 7.91
C LEU A 44 7.39 18.74 8.68
N ARG A 45 6.57 18.36 9.61
CA ARG A 45 6.05 19.16 10.70
C ARG A 45 6.48 18.52 12.02
N MET A 46 7.29 19.23 12.79
CA MET A 46 7.74 18.83 14.11
C MET A 46 7.01 19.65 15.15
N GLU A 47 6.46 19.00 16.17
CA GLU A 47 5.77 19.64 17.27
C GLU A 47 6.33 19.15 18.61
N SER A 48 6.79 20.06 19.44
CA SER A 48 7.27 19.73 20.78
C SER A 48 6.08 19.42 21.69
N VAL A 49 6.08 18.25 22.28
CA VAL A 49 5.09 17.80 23.27
C VAL A 49 5.81 17.54 24.61
N MET A 50 5.06 17.18 25.66
CA MET A 50 5.64 16.98 26.99
C MET A 50 6.64 15.82 27.03
N GLU A 51 6.37 14.78 26.27
CA GLU A 51 7.13 13.52 26.31
C GLU A 51 8.19 13.40 25.21
N GLY A 52 8.18 14.33 24.21
CA GLY A 52 9.09 14.24 23.08
C GLY A 52 8.78 15.23 21.98
N VAL A 53 9.04 14.80 20.76
CA VAL A 53 8.75 15.52 19.52
C VAL A 53 7.85 14.66 18.64
N LEU A 54 6.64 15.14 18.36
CA LEU A 54 5.77 14.56 17.38
C LEU A 54 6.20 15.01 15.98
N VAL A 55 6.55 14.06 15.13
CA VAL A 55 6.97 14.28 13.75
C VAL A 55 5.89 13.77 12.83
N THR A 56 5.28 14.67 12.07
CA THR A 56 4.32 14.35 11.02
C THR A 56 4.92 14.77 9.69
N GLY A 57 4.79 13.97 8.65
CA GLY A 57 5.36 14.33 7.37
C GLY A 57 4.77 13.57 6.20
N THR A 58 5.17 14.03 5.03
CA THR A 58 4.87 13.39 3.74
C THR A 58 6.17 13.20 2.98
N VAL A 59 6.36 12.05 2.37
CA VAL A 59 7.49 11.77 1.47
C VAL A 59 6.99 11.49 0.07
N ARG A 60 7.65 12.08 -0.93
CA ARG A 60 7.44 11.78 -2.36
C ARG A 60 8.71 11.19 -2.94
N ALA A 61 8.55 10.10 -3.70
CA ALA A 61 9.67 9.39 -4.30
C ALA A 61 9.30 8.81 -5.67
N PRO A 62 10.27 8.76 -6.61
CA PRO A 62 10.10 7.99 -7.83
C PRO A 62 10.16 6.49 -7.52
N LEU A 63 9.31 5.73 -8.18
CA LEU A 63 9.31 4.27 -8.15
C LEU A 63 9.77 3.71 -9.49
N ALA A 64 10.57 2.66 -9.44
CA ALA A 64 10.93 1.83 -10.57
C ALA A 64 10.67 0.36 -10.23
N GLY A 65 10.21 -0.39 -11.21
CA GLY A 65 9.89 -1.81 -11.03
C GLY A 65 9.42 -2.44 -12.32
N GLU A 66 8.71 -3.54 -12.21
CA GLU A 66 8.16 -4.29 -13.34
C GLU A 66 6.67 -4.58 -13.13
N CYS A 67 5.93 -4.66 -14.22
CA CYS A 67 4.54 -5.07 -14.20
C CYS A 67 4.45 -6.57 -13.84
N VAL A 68 3.70 -6.93 -12.79
CA VAL A 68 3.57 -8.35 -12.36
C VAL A 68 2.85 -9.24 -13.37
N ARG A 69 2.22 -8.65 -14.41
CA ARG A 69 1.52 -9.40 -15.45
C ARG A 69 2.31 -9.58 -16.74
N CYS A 70 2.94 -8.51 -17.23
CA CYS A 70 3.65 -8.55 -18.53
C CYS A 70 5.17 -8.36 -18.41
N LEU A 71 5.69 -8.15 -17.20
CA LEU A 71 7.10 -7.95 -16.87
C LEU A 71 7.75 -6.73 -17.52
N GLU A 72 6.94 -5.86 -18.14
CA GLU A 72 7.42 -4.60 -18.70
C GLU A 72 7.83 -3.62 -17.59
N PRO A 73 8.87 -2.80 -17.82
CA PRO A 73 9.34 -1.81 -16.87
C PRO A 73 8.23 -0.83 -16.48
N LEU A 74 8.19 -0.50 -15.19
CA LEU A 74 7.28 0.49 -14.60
C LEU A 74 8.07 1.66 -14.01
N ALA A 75 7.58 2.88 -14.29
CA ALA A 75 8.00 4.09 -13.61
C ALA A 75 6.76 4.79 -13.07
N ARG A 76 6.73 5.07 -11.77
CA ARG A 76 5.63 5.75 -11.05
C ARG A 76 6.19 6.69 -9.99
N GLU A 77 5.32 7.35 -9.28
CA GLU A 77 5.64 8.09 -8.07
C GLU A 77 4.82 7.53 -6.91
N VAL A 78 5.40 7.58 -5.72
CA VAL A 78 4.72 7.30 -4.45
C VAL A 78 4.69 8.55 -3.61
N GLU A 79 3.57 8.78 -2.95
CA GLU A 79 3.40 9.74 -1.86
C GLU A 79 2.95 8.96 -0.65
N ALA A 80 3.69 9.10 0.46
CA ALA A 80 3.39 8.41 1.70
C ALA A 80 3.41 9.40 2.87
N ASP A 81 2.38 9.33 3.70
CA ASP A 81 2.27 10.09 4.93
C ASP A 81 2.74 9.26 6.11
N PHE A 82 3.32 9.91 7.11
CA PHE A 82 3.74 9.27 8.35
C PHE A 82 3.56 10.21 9.54
N GLN A 83 3.43 9.60 10.71
CA GLN A 83 3.38 10.30 11.99
C GLN A 83 4.00 9.44 13.07
N GLU A 84 5.07 9.96 13.71
CA GLU A 84 5.81 9.25 14.73
C GLU A 84 6.19 10.15 15.89
N MET A 85 6.31 9.53 17.08
CA MET A 85 6.73 10.18 18.31
C MET A 85 8.17 9.81 18.64
N TYR A 86 9.02 10.82 18.76
CA TYR A 86 10.39 10.65 19.24
C TYR A 86 10.48 11.12 20.70
N SER A 87 10.62 10.19 21.63
CA SER A 87 10.65 10.44 23.05
C SER A 87 11.96 11.08 23.52
N TYR A 88 11.88 11.92 24.55
CA TYR A 88 13.08 12.42 25.24
C TYR A 88 13.66 11.31 26.14
N PRO A 89 14.97 10.98 26.01
CA PRO A 89 15.57 9.90 26.80
C PRO A 89 15.56 10.17 28.33
N ASP A 90 15.45 11.43 28.73
CA ASP A 90 15.55 11.82 30.13
C ASP A 90 14.26 11.58 30.95
N LEU A 91 13.15 11.19 30.34
CA LEU A 91 11.86 10.99 31.00
C LEU A 91 11.69 9.62 31.63
N GLU A 92 12.52 8.64 31.30
CA GLU A 92 12.43 7.29 31.88
C GLU A 92 12.83 7.20 33.35
N GLY A 93 13.50 8.25 33.92
CA GLY A 93 13.94 8.28 35.31
C GLY A 93 12.87 8.62 36.34
N HIS A 94 11.66 9.03 35.97
CA HIS A 94 10.68 9.61 36.88
C HIS A 94 9.28 8.96 36.83
N GLY A 95 9.17 7.64 36.93
CA GLY A 95 7.85 7.15 37.25
C GLY A 95 7.39 5.76 36.87
N ARG A 96 8.23 4.85 36.47
CA ARG A 96 7.87 3.44 36.46
C ARG A 96 8.97 2.61 37.11
N SER A 97 8.64 2.08 38.30
CA SER A 97 9.31 0.91 38.84
C SER A 97 9.22 -0.19 37.78
N ALA A 98 10.37 -0.48 37.16
CA ALA A 98 10.51 -1.54 36.21
C ALA A 98 10.07 -2.86 36.85
N GLU A 99 8.89 -3.35 36.52
CA GLU A 99 8.62 -4.78 36.60
C GLU A 99 9.31 -5.44 35.39
N PRO A 100 10.06 -6.54 35.59
CA PRO A 100 10.91 -7.16 34.57
C PRO A 100 10.13 -7.97 33.49
N ALA A 101 8.93 -7.53 33.13
CA ALA A 101 8.05 -8.24 32.20
C ALA A 101 7.85 -7.53 30.83
N ASP A 102 8.46 -6.37 30.60
CA ASP A 102 8.18 -5.54 29.43
C ASP A 102 9.41 -5.26 28.55
N GLU A 103 10.41 -6.15 28.52
CA GLU A 103 11.56 -6.02 27.61
C GLU A 103 11.17 -6.09 26.11
N GLU A 104 9.96 -6.59 25.78
CA GLU A 104 9.48 -6.66 24.40
C GLU A 104 8.79 -5.38 23.90
N ARG A 105 8.53 -4.37 24.76
CA ARG A 105 7.88 -3.12 24.37
C ARG A 105 8.82 -1.98 24.03
N ASP A 106 10.09 -2.09 24.40
CA ASP A 106 11.07 -1.01 24.20
C ASP A 106 11.65 -0.95 22.78
N GLU A 107 11.49 -2.02 21.96
CA GLU A 107 12.01 -2.05 20.60
C GLU A 107 11.23 -1.16 19.60
N GLU A 108 9.98 -0.79 19.93
CA GLU A 108 9.15 0.07 19.07
C GLU A 108 9.25 1.56 19.40
N THR A 109 9.89 1.93 20.53
CA THR A 109 9.96 3.34 20.96
C THR A 109 11.14 4.05 20.30
N LEU A 110 10.84 5.09 19.52
CA LEU A 110 11.87 5.93 18.90
C LEU A 110 12.32 7.02 19.88
N TYR A 111 13.64 7.17 20.03
CA TYR A 111 14.24 8.14 20.94
C TYR A 111 15.03 9.20 20.20
N LEU A 112 15.01 10.42 20.74
CA LEU A 112 15.92 11.48 20.35
C LEU A 112 17.35 11.16 20.83
N GLN A 113 18.33 11.29 19.94
CA GLN A 113 19.75 11.21 20.27
C GLN A 113 20.29 12.63 20.53
N GLY A 114 20.15 13.11 21.76
CA GLY A 114 20.35 14.53 22.10
C GLY A 114 19.25 15.39 21.49
N ASP A 115 19.58 16.21 20.50
CA ASP A 115 18.63 17.03 19.75
C ASP A 115 18.44 16.51 18.30
N LEU A 116 18.86 15.30 18.00
CA LEU A 116 18.77 14.70 16.66
C LEU A 116 17.83 13.48 16.69
N PHE A 117 17.14 13.25 15.57
CA PHE A 117 16.41 12.02 15.34
C PHE A 117 16.72 11.42 13.97
N ASP A 118 16.61 10.11 13.88
CA ASP A 118 16.76 9.39 12.64
C ASP A 118 15.38 9.14 12.03
N LEU A 119 15.17 9.65 10.84
CA LEU A 119 13.91 9.49 10.10
C LEU A 119 13.94 8.30 9.15
N GLU A 120 15.10 7.69 8.91
CA GLU A 120 15.23 6.62 7.91
C GLU A 120 14.29 5.43 8.17
N PRO A 121 14.20 4.85 9.38
CA PRO A 121 13.29 3.74 9.65
C PRO A 121 11.83 4.09 9.32
N VAL A 122 11.38 5.26 9.78
CA VAL A 122 10.00 5.73 9.57
C VAL A 122 9.69 5.97 8.08
N LEU A 123 10.65 6.56 7.34
CA LEU A 123 10.50 6.74 5.90
C LEU A 123 10.46 5.40 5.17
N ARG A 124 11.26 4.44 5.59
CA ARG A 124 11.27 3.09 5.02
C ARG A 124 9.92 2.42 5.18
N ASP A 125 9.38 2.42 6.39
CA ASP A 125 8.10 1.82 6.69
C ASP A 125 6.96 2.51 5.93
N ALA A 126 6.92 3.84 5.94
CA ALA A 126 5.91 4.62 5.22
C ALA A 126 5.93 4.35 3.72
N VAL A 127 7.10 4.36 3.09
CA VAL A 127 7.24 4.11 1.65
C VAL A 127 6.87 2.67 1.32
N VAL A 128 7.39 1.68 2.05
CA VAL A 128 7.14 0.25 1.78
C VAL A 128 5.66 -0.08 1.92
N LEU A 129 4.99 0.46 2.95
CA LEU A 129 3.54 0.26 3.16
C LEU A 129 2.67 0.95 2.10
N ALA A 130 3.17 2.02 1.47
CA ALA A 130 2.47 2.74 0.39
C ALA A 130 2.68 2.12 -0.99
N LEU A 131 3.59 1.13 -1.13
CA LEU A 131 3.81 0.46 -2.42
C LEU A 131 2.59 -0.33 -2.85
N PRO A 132 2.26 -0.36 -4.16
CA PRO A 132 1.20 -1.21 -4.67
C PRO A 132 1.56 -2.69 -4.50
N LEU A 133 0.68 -3.48 -3.88
CA LEU A 133 0.86 -4.93 -3.72
C LEU A 133 0.98 -5.67 -5.06
N GLN A 134 0.34 -5.15 -6.10
CA GLN A 134 0.38 -5.69 -7.46
C GLN A 134 0.64 -4.55 -8.45
N PRO A 135 1.90 -4.20 -8.70
CA PRO A 135 2.23 -3.17 -9.68
C PRO A 135 1.90 -3.66 -11.10
N VAL A 136 0.98 -2.96 -11.77
CA VAL A 136 0.58 -3.25 -13.15
C VAL A 136 0.78 -2.03 -14.04
N CYS A 137 1.18 -2.22 -15.31
CA CYS A 137 1.38 -1.10 -16.24
C CYS A 137 0.06 -0.37 -16.56
N ARG A 138 -1.06 -1.11 -16.57
CA ARG A 138 -2.44 -0.63 -16.71
C ARG A 138 -3.39 -1.63 -16.07
N GLU A 139 -4.58 -1.20 -15.68
CA GLU A 139 -5.57 -2.04 -14.97
C GLU A 139 -5.98 -3.27 -15.77
N ASP A 140 -6.13 -3.11 -17.07
CA ASP A 140 -6.53 -4.13 -18.05
C ASP A 140 -5.36 -4.85 -18.71
N CYS A 141 -4.16 -4.82 -18.12
CA CYS A 141 -2.99 -5.49 -18.68
C CYS A 141 -3.28 -6.98 -18.90
N PRO A 142 -3.24 -7.49 -20.15
CA PRO A 142 -3.55 -8.88 -20.44
C PRO A 142 -2.45 -9.85 -19.96
N GLY A 143 -1.24 -9.33 -19.74
CA GLY A 143 -0.11 -10.12 -19.27
C GLY A 143 0.60 -10.90 -20.36
N LEU A 144 1.24 -11.99 -19.93
CA LEU A 144 1.91 -12.96 -20.76
C LEU A 144 1.07 -14.24 -20.87
N CYS A 145 1.21 -14.93 -21.97
CA CYS A 145 0.62 -16.26 -22.12
C CYS A 145 1.25 -17.24 -21.10
N PRO A 146 0.45 -17.98 -20.31
CA PRO A 146 0.98 -18.91 -19.31
C PRO A 146 1.74 -20.08 -19.89
N ASP A 147 1.48 -20.46 -21.18
CA ASP A 147 2.08 -21.62 -21.81
C ASP A 147 3.41 -21.30 -22.48
N CYS A 148 3.52 -20.14 -23.16
CA CYS A 148 4.71 -19.83 -23.96
C CYS A 148 5.38 -18.50 -23.59
N GLY A 149 4.77 -17.69 -22.68
CA GLY A 149 5.33 -16.40 -22.28
C GLY A 149 5.17 -15.28 -23.31
N ALA A 150 4.43 -15.48 -24.39
CA ALA A 150 4.20 -14.43 -25.40
C ALA A 150 3.37 -13.27 -24.79
N PRO A 151 3.69 -11.99 -25.12
CA PRO A 151 2.93 -10.85 -24.63
C PRO A 151 1.55 -10.79 -25.31
N LEU A 152 0.49 -11.02 -24.53
CA LEU A 152 -0.91 -11.04 -25.01
C LEU A 152 -1.40 -9.65 -25.47
N ALA A 153 -0.67 -8.59 -25.16
CA ALA A 153 -0.96 -7.25 -25.68
C ALA A 153 -0.64 -7.10 -27.17
N GLU A 154 0.30 -7.89 -27.69
CA GLU A 154 0.72 -7.87 -29.11
C GLU A 154 -0.13 -8.80 -29.97
N ASP A 155 -0.61 -9.90 -29.38
CA ASP A 155 -1.46 -10.88 -30.05
C ASP A 155 -2.64 -11.27 -29.14
N PRO A 156 -3.75 -10.49 -29.17
CA PRO A 156 -4.93 -10.76 -28.33
C PRO A 156 -5.64 -12.07 -28.66
N ASP A 157 -5.49 -12.57 -29.87
CA ASP A 157 -6.10 -13.82 -30.36
C ASP A 157 -5.18 -15.04 -30.20
N HIS A 158 -4.06 -14.83 -29.45
CA HIS A 158 -3.09 -15.87 -29.18
C HIS A 158 -3.72 -17.07 -28.47
N GLN A 159 -3.60 -18.23 -29.09
CA GLN A 159 -4.20 -19.48 -28.61
C GLN A 159 -3.20 -20.62 -28.71
N HIS A 160 -3.33 -21.58 -27.82
CA HIS A 160 -2.63 -22.86 -27.86
C HIS A 160 -3.66 -23.99 -27.98
N ASP A 161 -3.24 -25.08 -28.58
CA ASP A 161 -4.02 -26.31 -28.46
C ASP A 161 -4.08 -26.70 -26.99
N GLU A 162 -5.28 -26.74 -26.40
CA GLU A 162 -5.50 -27.14 -25.03
C GLU A 162 -5.07 -28.57 -24.78
N ALA A 163 -3.81 -28.80 -24.47
CA ALA A 163 -3.34 -30.07 -23.94
C ALA A 163 -3.86 -30.23 -22.51
N VAL A 164 -5.00 -30.89 -22.38
CA VAL A 164 -5.54 -31.19 -21.03
C VAL A 164 -4.58 -32.14 -20.33
N ASP A 165 -4.07 -31.70 -19.17
CA ASP A 165 -3.26 -32.54 -18.28
C ASP A 165 -4.01 -33.89 -18.07
N ILE A 166 -3.32 -35.00 -18.31
CA ILE A 166 -3.87 -36.34 -18.21
C ILE A 166 -4.51 -36.62 -16.84
N ARG A 167 -4.06 -35.94 -15.78
CA ARG A 167 -4.64 -36.05 -14.44
C ARG A 167 -6.05 -35.50 -14.34
N TRP A 168 -6.39 -34.55 -15.19
CA TRP A 168 -7.70 -33.88 -15.25
C TRP A 168 -8.58 -34.35 -16.41
N ALA A 169 -8.08 -35.31 -17.22
CA ALA A 169 -8.80 -35.82 -18.41
C ALA A 169 -10.19 -36.35 -18.03
N ALA A 170 -10.35 -36.97 -16.88
CA ALA A 170 -11.64 -37.47 -16.39
C ALA A 170 -12.67 -36.37 -16.11
N LEU A 171 -12.24 -35.12 -15.85
CA LEU A 171 -13.14 -33.99 -15.60
C LEU A 171 -13.73 -33.39 -16.88
N ARG A 172 -13.19 -33.71 -18.05
CA ARG A 172 -13.74 -33.24 -19.35
C ARG A 172 -15.19 -33.67 -19.55
N GLU A 173 -15.58 -34.86 -19.06
CA GLU A 173 -16.94 -35.37 -19.18
C GLU A 173 -17.93 -34.48 -18.38
N PHE A 174 -17.48 -33.86 -17.30
CA PHE A 174 -18.30 -32.96 -16.49
C PHE A 174 -18.38 -31.52 -17.05
N ALA A 175 -17.35 -31.04 -17.74
CA ALA A 175 -17.34 -29.71 -18.36
C ALA A 175 -18.37 -29.59 -19.51
N GLY A 176 -18.72 -30.69 -20.16
CA GLY A 176 -19.74 -30.75 -21.23
C GLY A 176 -21.20 -30.74 -20.73
N THR A 177 -21.43 -30.90 -19.40
CA THR A 177 -22.79 -31.08 -18.85
C THR A 177 -23.38 -29.78 -18.28
N THR A 178 -22.59 -28.70 -18.12
CA THR A 178 -23.07 -27.38 -17.71
C THR A 178 -23.36 -26.49 -18.93
N ARG A 179 -24.34 -26.93 -19.78
CA ARG A 179 -25.05 -25.95 -20.60
C ARG A 179 -25.96 -25.16 -19.66
N PRO A 180 -25.91 -23.83 -19.61
CA PRO A 180 -26.98 -23.07 -19.00
C PRO A 180 -28.25 -23.38 -19.81
N ASP A 181 -29.24 -23.93 -19.11
CA ASP A 181 -30.59 -24.12 -19.59
C ASP A 181 -31.16 -22.72 -19.92
N GLU A 182 -31.20 -22.39 -21.23
CA GLU A 182 -31.98 -21.27 -21.72
C GLU A 182 -33.46 -21.68 -21.66
N SER A 183 -34.01 -21.76 -20.44
CA SER A 183 -35.44 -21.83 -20.23
C SER A 183 -36.05 -20.47 -20.53
N ASP A 184 -36.52 -20.38 -21.74
CA ASP A 184 -37.54 -19.52 -22.32
C ASP A 184 -38.55 -19.02 -21.27
N GLY A 185 -38.32 -17.83 -20.71
CA GLY A 185 -39.25 -17.15 -19.80
C GLY A 185 -40.37 -16.49 -20.58
N LYS A 186 -41.39 -17.27 -20.99
CA LYS A 186 -42.69 -16.70 -21.35
C LYS A 186 -43.26 -15.90 -20.19
N GLN A 187 -43.18 -14.59 -20.26
CA GLN A 187 -43.93 -13.68 -19.45
C GLN A 187 -45.41 -13.83 -19.78
N GLU A 188 -46.10 -14.56 -18.95
CA GLU A 188 -47.56 -14.55 -18.88
C GLU A 188 -48.06 -13.28 -18.21
N LYS A 189 -48.66 -12.44 -19.02
CA LYS A 189 -49.24 -11.13 -18.66
C LYS A 189 -50.48 -11.34 -17.84
N ALA A 190 -50.46 -11.18 -16.52
CA ALA A 190 -51.61 -11.18 -15.66
C ALA A 190 -52.49 -9.94 -15.91
N PRO A 191 -53.87 -10.09 -15.91
CA PRO A 191 -54.79 -9.02 -16.22
C PRO A 191 -54.92 -8.03 -15.06
N ARG A 192 -55.00 -6.76 -15.42
CA ARG A 192 -55.34 -5.65 -14.52
C ARG A 192 -56.74 -5.83 -13.98
N ALA A 193 -56.90 -5.95 -12.68
CA ALA A 193 -58.19 -5.72 -12.01
C ALA A 193 -58.33 -4.23 -11.72
N SER A 194 -59.36 -3.68 -12.33
CA SER A 194 -59.94 -2.39 -12.04
C SER A 194 -60.95 -2.52 -10.91
N GLY A 195 -61.06 -1.54 -10.06
CA GLY A 195 -62.09 -1.38 -9.06
C GLY A 195 -61.48 -0.72 -7.84
N ASP A 196 -61.90 0.27 -7.33
CA ASP A 196 -63.05 1.12 -7.23
C ASP A 196 -62.87 1.92 -5.93
N ASP A 197 -62.96 3.17 -6.07
CA ASP A 197 -63.55 4.21 -5.27
C ASP A 197 -64.09 3.85 -3.87
N SER A 198 -63.80 4.66 -2.89
CA SER A 198 -64.69 5.28 -1.90
C SER A 198 -63.92 5.82 -0.71
N GLN A 199 -63.71 7.10 -0.60
CA GLN A 199 -64.34 8.10 0.28
C GLN A 199 -64.38 7.85 1.80
N GLU A 200 -64.11 8.97 2.48
CA GLU A 200 -64.52 9.47 3.80
C GLU A 200 -63.64 9.01 5.03
N LYS A 201 -63.04 9.90 5.76
CA LYS A 201 -63.51 11.12 6.46
C LYS A 201 -62.36 11.81 7.15
#